data_b4ccc4524132135a662f73daf1b8a375
#
_entry.id   b4ccc4524132135a662f73daf1b8a375
#
_cell.length_a   1.000
_cell.length_b   1.000
_cell.length_c   1.000
_cell.angle_alpha   90.00
_cell.angle_beta   90.00
_cell.angle_gamma   90.00
#
_symmetry.space_group_name_H-M   'P 1'
#
loop_
_entity.id
_entity.type
_entity.pdbx_description
1 polymer ?
#
loop_
_entity_poly.entity_id
_entity_poly.type
_entity_poly.pdbx_seq_one_letter_code
_entity_poly.pdbx_strand_id
1 'polypeptide(L)'
;TTKAISIGSKVDEGDTVVTEKKTYARLKFSDGGEVTLKPNSQFQVDKYNYDEGKPGDDTAMFSLIKGGLRTITGQIGKRLNPDSYQMKTPTAVLGVRGTIYDAHFCQGNSCGSIAPGLYLAVTNGSVVITNTSGIQTTLQVKAGQYVYVQNPTTPPVVLPAKPDIPFNPPPKVGAAAAGPAGGPQ
;
A
#
# COMPACT_ATOMS: atom_id res chain seq x y z
N THR A 1 -20.68 4.32 8.85
CA THR A 1 -20.99 5.75 8.54
C THR A 1 -19.86 6.33 7.70
N THR A 2 -20.18 6.97 6.56
CA THR A 2 -19.21 7.67 5.71
C THR A 2 -19.15 9.13 6.10
N LYS A 3 -17.94 9.67 6.27
CA LYS A 3 -17.71 11.11 6.53
C LYS A 3 -16.62 11.63 5.61
N ALA A 4 -16.73 12.87 5.21
CA ALA A 4 -15.64 13.57 4.54
C ALA A 4 -14.48 13.79 5.52
N ILE A 5 -13.27 13.58 5.03
CA ILE A 5 -12.05 13.83 5.79
C ILE A 5 -11.22 14.93 5.14
N SER A 6 -10.40 15.58 5.93
CA SER A 6 -9.51 16.67 5.51
C SER A 6 -8.13 16.49 6.12
N ILE A 7 -7.21 17.37 5.78
CA ILE A 7 -5.88 17.39 6.38
C ILE A 7 -6.01 17.50 7.90
N GLY A 8 -5.30 16.65 8.62
CA GLY A 8 -5.36 16.53 10.08
C GLY A 8 -6.44 15.61 10.63
N SER A 9 -7.31 15.07 9.77
CA SER A 9 -8.27 14.03 10.21
C SER A 9 -7.52 12.80 10.69
N LYS A 10 -8.03 12.19 11.76
CA LYS A 10 -7.50 10.90 12.25
C LYS A 10 -8.13 9.75 11.49
N VAL A 11 -7.33 8.73 11.27
CA VAL A 11 -7.74 7.43 10.73
C VAL A 11 -7.36 6.38 11.75
N ASP A 12 -8.34 5.65 12.21
CA ASP A 12 -8.19 4.67 13.28
C ASP A 12 -8.23 3.23 12.72
N GLU A 13 -7.84 2.29 13.55
CA GLU A 13 -7.99 0.86 13.25
C GLU A 13 -9.45 0.53 12.91
N GLY A 14 -9.65 -0.20 11.83
CA GLY A 14 -10.96 -0.54 11.29
C GLY A 14 -11.51 0.45 10.26
N ASP A 15 -10.91 1.64 10.15
CA ASP A 15 -11.36 2.64 9.18
C ASP A 15 -10.97 2.27 7.75
N THR A 16 -11.86 2.61 6.83
CA THR A 16 -11.60 2.52 5.38
C THR A 16 -11.52 3.91 4.79
N VAL A 17 -10.42 4.21 4.13
CA VAL A 17 -10.20 5.48 3.41
C VAL A 17 -10.47 5.27 1.94
N VAL A 18 -11.31 6.14 1.36
CA VAL A 18 -11.67 6.10 -0.06
C VAL A 18 -11.27 7.42 -0.71
N THR A 19 -10.58 7.34 -1.83
CA THR A 19 -10.27 8.50 -2.67
C THR A 19 -11.14 8.51 -3.92
N GLU A 20 -11.61 9.68 -4.30
CA GLU A 20 -12.38 9.89 -5.52
C GLU A 20 -11.47 10.17 -6.72
N LYS A 21 -12.07 10.46 -7.87
CA LYS A 21 -11.35 10.88 -9.07
C LYS A 21 -10.49 12.10 -8.78
N LYS A 22 -9.26 12.11 -9.29
CA LYS A 22 -8.29 13.21 -9.15
C LYS A 22 -7.93 13.54 -7.70
N THR A 23 -8.22 12.66 -6.77
CA THR A 23 -7.97 12.86 -5.33
C THR A 23 -6.87 11.93 -4.83
N TYR A 24 -5.93 12.50 -4.09
CA TYR A 24 -4.88 11.75 -3.38
C TYR A 24 -5.10 11.90 -1.88
N ALA A 25 -4.73 10.88 -1.12
CA ALA A 25 -4.70 10.96 0.33
C ALA A 25 -3.37 10.41 0.85
N ARG A 26 -2.70 11.17 1.71
CA ARG A 26 -1.48 10.73 2.38
C ARG A 26 -1.78 10.48 3.86
N LEU A 27 -1.56 9.26 4.28
CA LEU A 27 -1.68 8.81 5.66
C LEU A 27 -0.29 8.72 6.28
N LYS A 28 -0.11 9.34 7.43
CA LYS A 28 1.11 9.25 8.22
C LYS A 28 0.84 8.42 9.46
N PHE A 29 1.72 7.48 9.72
CA PHE A 29 1.62 6.58 10.86
C PHE A 29 2.62 6.95 11.95
N SER A 30 2.30 6.59 13.19
CA SER A 30 3.13 6.94 14.35
C SER A 30 4.52 6.31 14.35
N ASP A 31 4.73 5.24 13.60
CA ASP A 31 6.04 4.62 13.40
C ASP A 31 6.92 5.33 12.34
N GLY A 32 6.44 6.42 11.78
CA GLY A 32 7.09 7.17 10.70
C GLY A 32 6.78 6.67 9.30
N GLY A 33 5.97 5.63 9.16
CA GLY A 33 5.50 5.13 7.87
C GLY A 33 4.51 6.06 7.19
N GLU A 34 4.44 5.96 5.87
CA GLU A 34 3.51 6.72 5.04
C GLU A 34 2.85 5.83 4.00
N VAL A 35 1.56 6.03 3.79
CA VAL A 35 0.80 5.46 2.67
C VAL A 35 0.16 6.60 1.91
N THR A 36 0.43 6.70 0.62
CA THR A 36 -0.21 7.67 -0.27
C THR A 36 -1.13 6.93 -1.23
N LEU A 37 -2.42 7.17 -1.09
CA LEU A 37 -3.44 6.62 -1.97
C LEU A 37 -3.51 7.43 -3.26
N LYS A 38 -3.58 6.72 -4.38
CA LYS A 38 -3.87 7.30 -5.71
C LYS A 38 -5.39 7.54 -5.87
N PRO A 39 -5.82 8.27 -6.90
CA PRO A 39 -7.25 8.42 -7.18
C PRO A 39 -7.98 7.08 -7.33
N ASN A 40 -9.27 7.07 -7.01
CA ASN A 40 -10.15 5.90 -7.11
C ASN A 40 -9.64 4.69 -6.33
N SER A 41 -9.10 4.92 -5.15
CA SER A 41 -8.54 3.88 -4.30
C SER A 41 -9.37 3.68 -3.05
N GLN A 42 -9.31 2.47 -2.53
CA GLN A 42 -9.93 2.08 -1.27
C GLN A 42 -8.93 1.29 -0.44
N PHE A 43 -8.65 1.77 0.76
CA PHE A 43 -7.63 1.27 1.66
C PHE A 43 -8.18 1.17 3.07
N GLN A 44 -7.89 0.08 3.76
CA GLN A 44 -8.33 -0.15 5.13
C GLN A 44 -7.15 -0.36 6.06
N VAL A 45 -7.23 0.21 7.25
CA VAL A 45 -6.35 -0.09 8.38
C VAL A 45 -6.98 -1.25 9.16
N ASP A 46 -6.52 -2.47 8.93
CA ASP A 46 -7.10 -3.65 9.58
C ASP A 46 -6.66 -3.74 11.03
N LYS A 47 -5.35 -3.53 11.28
CA LYS A 47 -4.78 -3.56 12.61
C LYS A 47 -3.50 -2.73 12.63
N TYR A 48 -3.34 -1.93 13.69
CA TYR A 48 -2.15 -1.12 13.84
C TYR A 48 -1.79 -0.96 15.33
N ASN A 49 -0.59 -1.35 15.68
CA ASN A 49 -0.02 -1.13 17.00
C ASN A 49 1.47 -0.82 16.88
N TYR A 50 1.89 0.28 17.44
CA TYR A 50 3.28 0.66 17.51
C TYR A 50 3.63 1.17 18.90
N ASP A 51 4.59 0.53 19.54
CA ASP A 51 5.19 0.97 20.80
C ASP A 51 6.70 0.86 20.66
N GLU A 52 7.39 2.00 20.72
CA GLU A 52 8.84 2.06 20.58
C GLU A 52 9.56 1.20 21.64
N GLY A 53 8.99 1.10 22.84
CA GLY A 53 9.52 0.30 23.93
C GLY A 53 9.19 -1.19 23.88
N LYS A 54 8.26 -1.61 23.00
CA LYS A 54 7.78 -2.98 22.90
C LYS A 54 7.72 -3.48 21.46
N PRO A 55 8.89 -3.60 20.79
CA PRO A 55 8.93 -3.98 19.37
C PRO A 55 8.33 -5.35 19.07
N GLY A 56 8.21 -6.24 20.05
CA GLY A 56 7.56 -7.54 19.87
C GLY A 56 6.05 -7.47 19.63
N ASP A 57 5.41 -6.37 20.02
CA ASP A 57 3.96 -6.15 19.86
C ASP A 57 3.62 -5.33 18.61
N ASP A 58 4.62 -4.92 17.86
CA ASP A 58 4.43 -4.13 16.64
C ASP A 58 3.56 -4.87 15.62
N THR A 59 2.58 -4.19 15.08
CA THR A 59 1.68 -4.73 14.07
C THR A 59 1.22 -3.62 13.13
N ALA A 60 1.32 -3.87 11.83
CA ALA A 60 0.74 -3.04 10.78
C ALA A 60 0.10 -3.95 9.74
N MET A 61 -1.19 -4.09 9.78
CA MET A 61 -1.96 -4.88 8.82
C MET A 61 -2.91 -3.96 8.07
N PHE A 62 -2.77 -3.95 6.76
CA PHE A 62 -3.53 -3.11 5.86
C PHE A 62 -4.16 -3.92 4.75
N SER A 63 -5.21 -3.39 4.14
CA SER A 63 -5.85 -3.95 2.95
C SER A 63 -5.96 -2.89 1.85
N LEU A 64 -5.41 -3.19 0.69
CA LEU A 64 -5.69 -2.47 -0.55
C LEU A 64 -6.84 -3.18 -1.25
N ILE A 65 -8.02 -2.59 -1.21
CA ILE A 65 -9.24 -3.19 -1.75
C ILE A 65 -9.41 -2.86 -3.23
N LYS A 66 -9.01 -1.64 -3.61
CA LYS A 66 -9.16 -1.12 -4.96
C LYS A 66 -8.17 0.01 -5.22
N GLY A 67 -7.75 0.16 -6.47
CA GLY A 67 -6.90 1.25 -6.91
C GLY A 67 -5.43 1.06 -6.58
N GLY A 68 -4.72 2.13 -6.29
CA GLY A 68 -3.27 2.09 -6.11
C GLY A 68 -2.78 2.93 -4.94
N LEU A 69 -1.58 2.59 -4.49
CA LEU A 69 -0.90 3.32 -3.42
C LEU A 69 0.62 3.25 -3.59
N ARG A 70 1.29 4.20 -2.95
CA ARG A 70 2.72 4.16 -2.69
C ARG A 70 2.94 4.11 -1.19
N THR A 71 3.82 3.23 -0.75
CA THR A 71 4.14 3.05 0.66
C THR A 71 5.62 3.29 0.91
N ILE A 72 5.89 4.02 1.99
CA ILE A 72 7.21 4.12 2.61
C ILE A 72 7.05 3.51 4.00
N THR A 73 7.67 2.37 4.25
CA THR A 73 7.52 1.69 5.54
C THR A 73 8.25 2.44 6.65
N GLY A 74 7.63 2.49 7.81
CA GLY A 74 8.20 3.04 9.02
C GLY A 74 9.00 2.00 9.83
N GLN A 75 9.07 2.21 11.13
CA GLN A 75 9.86 1.36 12.03
C GLN A 75 9.33 -0.07 12.13
N ILE A 76 8.01 -0.28 12.09
CA ILE A 76 7.41 -1.63 12.16
C ILE A 76 7.99 -2.54 11.08
N GLY A 77 8.09 -2.05 9.84
CA GLY A 77 8.63 -2.82 8.73
C GLY A 77 10.15 -3.06 8.79
N LYS A 78 10.86 -2.47 9.74
CA LYS A 78 12.32 -2.54 9.88
C LYS A 78 12.79 -3.34 11.10
N ARG A 79 11.87 -3.68 12.00
CA ARG A 79 12.19 -4.36 13.26
C ARG A 79 12.23 -5.87 13.12
N LEU A 80 12.37 -6.55 14.26
CA LEU A 80 12.76 -7.96 14.37
C LEU A 80 11.79 -8.96 13.74
N ASN A 81 10.49 -8.70 13.79
CA ASN A 81 9.50 -9.65 13.29
C ASN A 81 9.12 -9.35 11.84
N PRO A 82 9.48 -10.22 10.88
CA PRO A 82 9.15 -10.01 9.47
C PRO A 82 7.64 -10.03 9.17
N ASP A 83 6.84 -10.62 10.06
CA ASP A 83 5.39 -10.72 9.88
C ASP A 83 4.63 -9.54 10.49
N SER A 84 5.33 -8.58 11.09
CA SER A 84 4.72 -7.40 11.72
C SER A 84 4.03 -6.47 10.72
N TYR A 85 4.48 -6.44 9.46
CA TYR A 85 3.89 -5.61 8.42
C TYR A 85 3.36 -6.46 7.28
N GLN A 86 2.05 -6.36 7.05
CA GLN A 86 1.37 -7.05 5.93
C GLN A 86 0.44 -6.10 5.20
N MET A 87 0.46 -6.20 3.87
CA MET A 87 -0.51 -5.56 2.99
C MET A 87 -1.30 -6.63 2.26
N LYS A 88 -2.58 -6.72 2.54
CA LYS A 88 -3.49 -7.65 1.86
C LYS A 88 -4.07 -6.99 0.62
N THR A 89 -4.23 -7.78 -0.42
CA THR A 89 -4.96 -7.40 -1.63
C THR A 89 -5.91 -8.54 -2.02
N PRO A 90 -6.83 -8.34 -2.94
CA PRO A 90 -7.72 -9.42 -3.38
C PRO A 90 -7.01 -10.64 -3.98
N THR A 91 -5.81 -10.50 -4.53
CA THR A 91 -5.08 -11.59 -5.19
C THR A 91 -3.84 -12.07 -4.45
N ALA A 92 -3.27 -11.25 -3.58
CA ALA A 92 -2.03 -11.59 -2.90
C ALA A 92 -1.87 -10.89 -1.56
N VAL A 93 -1.02 -11.44 -0.71
CA VAL A 93 -0.57 -10.84 0.54
C VAL A 93 0.91 -10.46 0.39
N LEU A 94 1.25 -9.24 0.79
CA LEU A 94 2.61 -8.72 0.79
C LEU A 94 3.12 -8.66 2.23
N GLY A 95 4.21 -9.38 2.50
CA GLY A 95 5.02 -9.20 3.69
C GLY A 95 6.14 -8.21 3.37
N VAL A 96 6.25 -7.13 4.14
CA VAL A 96 7.11 -6.00 3.80
C VAL A 96 8.19 -5.80 4.83
N ARG A 97 9.42 -5.59 4.36
CA ARG A 97 10.56 -5.34 5.24
C ARG A 97 11.41 -4.19 4.73
N GLY A 98 11.29 -3.04 5.40
CA GLY A 98 12.11 -1.87 5.14
C GLY A 98 12.05 -1.40 3.69
N THR A 99 10.85 -1.13 3.17
CA THR A 99 10.60 -1.06 1.73
C THR A 99 9.95 0.24 1.33
N ILE A 100 10.28 0.70 0.12
CA ILE A 100 9.48 1.66 -0.64
C ILE A 100 8.91 0.90 -1.82
N TYR A 101 7.60 0.85 -1.92
CA TYR A 101 6.91 0.13 -3.00
C TYR A 101 5.63 0.81 -3.44
N ASP A 102 5.25 0.53 -4.66
CA ASP A 102 3.96 0.88 -5.25
C ASP A 102 3.16 -0.39 -5.52
N ALA A 103 1.89 -0.39 -5.15
CA ALA A 103 0.95 -1.45 -5.48
C ALA A 103 -0.24 -0.86 -6.21
N HIS A 104 -0.70 -1.55 -7.25
CA HIS A 104 -1.88 -1.14 -8.01
C HIS A 104 -2.73 -2.35 -8.34
N PHE A 105 -3.96 -2.35 -7.85
CA PHE A 105 -4.92 -3.41 -8.11
C PHE A 105 -5.90 -2.97 -9.20
N CYS A 106 -5.75 -3.58 -10.38
CA CYS A 106 -6.58 -3.32 -11.54
C CYS A 106 -7.78 -4.26 -11.55
N GLN A 107 -8.99 -3.73 -11.57
CA GLN A 107 -10.25 -4.48 -11.66
C GLN A 107 -10.94 -4.18 -12.99
N GLY A 108 -11.36 -5.22 -13.71
CA GLY A 108 -12.05 -5.04 -14.98
C GLY A 108 -11.22 -4.16 -15.93
N ASN A 109 -11.76 -3.04 -16.34
CA ASN A 109 -11.11 -2.06 -17.22
C ASN A 109 -10.59 -0.81 -16.48
N SER A 110 -10.44 -0.87 -15.16
CA SER A 110 -10.01 0.28 -14.33
C SER A 110 -8.62 0.81 -14.70
N CYS A 111 -7.77 -0.04 -15.27
CA CYS A 111 -6.44 0.32 -15.77
C CYS A 111 -6.36 0.35 -17.31
N GLY A 112 -7.48 0.62 -17.98
CA GLY A 112 -7.54 0.69 -19.44
C GLY A 112 -7.28 -0.66 -20.11
N SER A 113 -6.28 -0.72 -21.00
CA SER A 113 -5.89 -1.93 -21.74
C SER A 113 -5.03 -2.89 -20.94
N ILE A 114 -4.62 -2.52 -19.73
CA ILE A 114 -3.79 -3.37 -18.87
C ILE A 114 -4.65 -4.44 -18.23
N ALA A 115 -4.16 -5.68 -18.23
CA ALA A 115 -4.87 -6.83 -17.69
C ALA A 115 -5.22 -6.63 -16.20
N PRO A 116 -6.40 -7.08 -15.75
CA PRO A 116 -6.76 -7.07 -14.34
C PRO A 116 -5.78 -7.87 -13.48
N GLY A 117 -5.63 -7.47 -12.23
CA GLY A 117 -4.77 -8.12 -11.24
C GLY A 117 -3.96 -7.13 -10.44
N LEU A 118 -3.10 -7.66 -9.59
CA LEU A 118 -2.20 -6.87 -8.77
C LEU A 118 -0.87 -6.65 -9.49
N TYR A 119 -0.44 -5.39 -9.52
CA TYR A 119 0.89 -4.97 -9.97
C TYR A 119 1.66 -4.38 -8.80
N LEU A 120 2.88 -4.84 -8.62
CA LEU A 120 3.79 -4.39 -7.56
C LEU A 120 5.10 -3.90 -8.18
N ALA A 121 5.56 -2.75 -7.73
CA ALA A 121 6.89 -2.22 -8.04
C ALA A 121 7.65 -1.94 -6.75
N VAL A 122 8.81 -2.52 -6.58
CA VAL A 122 9.68 -2.28 -5.42
C VAL A 122 10.77 -1.31 -5.83
N THR A 123 10.85 -0.17 -5.12
CA THR A 123 11.87 0.86 -5.37
C THR A 123 13.08 0.69 -4.45
N ASN A 124 12.83 0.28 -3.21
CA ASN A 124 13.89 0.08 -2.20
C ASN A 124 13.48 -1.07 -1.27
N GLY A 125 14.45 -1.82 -0.78
CA GLY A 125 14.22 -2.96 0.11
C GLY A 125 13.67 -4.19 -0.61
N SER A 126 12.82 -4.95 0.05
CA SER A 126 12.23 -6.17 -0.51
C SER A 126 10.82 -6.43 0.01
N VAL A 127 10.03 -7.08 -0.80
CA VAL A 127 8.68 -7.55 -0.47
C VAL A 127 8.60 -9.05 -0.73
N VAL A 128 7.97 -9.77 0.17
CA VAL A 128 7.59 -11.17 -0.05
C VAL A 128 6.12 -11.18 -0.43
N ILE A 129 5.80 -11.70 -1.60
CA ILE A 129 4.44 -11.74 -2.13
C ILE A 129 3.95 -13.18 -2.29
N THR A 130 2.75 -13.46 -1.81
CA THR A 130 2.12 -14.79 -1.85
C THR A 130 0.70 -14.65 -2.35
N ASN A 131 0.32 -15.46 -3.36
CA ASN A 131 -1.08 -15.51 -3.82
C ASN A 131 -2.00 -16.07 -2.73
N THR A 132 -3.27 -15.63 -2.70
CA THR A 132 -4.16 -15.87 -1.55
C THR A 132 -4.89 -17.20 -1.55
N SER A 133 -4.99 -17.91 -2.67
CA SER A 133 -5.78 -19.13 -2.81
C SER A 133 -5.09 -20.18 -3.67
N GLY A 134 -5.62 -21.40 -3.67
CA GLY A 134 -5.04 -22.52 -4.41
C GLY A 134 -3.69 -22.94 -3.84
N ILE A 135 -2.77 -23.30 -4.73
CA ILE A 135 -1.39 -23.57 -4.32
C ILE A 135 -0.71 -22.23 -4.06
N GLN A 136 -0.46 -21.95 -2.80
CA GLN A 136 0.21 -20.71 -2.42
C GLN A 136 1.69 -20.75 -2.82
N THR A 137 2.06 -19.80 -3.64
CA THR A 137 3.43 -19.62 -4.11
C THR A 137 3.96 -18.28 -3.60
N THR A 138 5.13 -18.33 -3.00
CA THR A 138 5.81 -17.18 -2.43
C THR A 138 6.96 -16.75 -3.32
N LEU A 139 7.04 -15.47 -3.61
CA LEU A 139 8.10 -14.85 -4.40
C LEU A 139 8.71 -13.70 -3.60
N GLN A 140 10.04 -13.66 -3.50
CA GLN A 140 10.74 -12.49 -2.99
C GLN A 140 10.98 -11.50 -4.12
N VAL A 141 10.49 -10.28 -3.95
CA VAL A 141 10.62 -9.18 -4.91
C VAL A 141 11.65 -8.19 -4.40
N LYS A 142 12.67 -7.93 -5.19
CA LYS A 142 13.77 -7.01 -4.86
C LYS A 142 13.56 -5.65 -5.50
N ALA A 143 14.30 -4.66 -5.01
CA ALA A 143 14.34 -3.33 -5.61
C ALA A 143 14.62 -3.38 -7.12
N GLY A 144 13.87 -2.61 -7.89
CA GLY A 144 13.94 -2.56 -9.35
C GLY A 144 13.09 -3.60 -10.08
N GLN A 145 12.44 -4.51 -9.36
CA GLN A 145 11.59 -5.53 -9.95
C GLN A 145 10.11 -5.11 -9.99
N TYR A 146 9.41 -5.60 -11.00
CA TYR A 146 7.96 -5.49 -11.18
C TYR A 146 7.35 -6.87 -11.14
N VAL A 147 6.23 -7.02 -10.44
CA VAL A 147 5.55 -8.31 -10.26
C VAL A 147 4.07 -8.16 -10.57
N TYR A 148 3.50 -9.22 -11.11
CA TYR A 148 2.10 -9.34 -11.44
C TYR A 148 1.49 -10.58 -10.80
N VAL A 149 0.29 -10.41 -10.22
CA VAL A 149 -0.53 -11.51 -9.71
C VAL A 149 -1.93 -11.38 -10.30
N GLN A 150 -2.23 -12.22 -11.27
CA GLN A 150 -3.45 -12.11 -12.07
C GLN A 150 -4.73 -12.31 -11.26
N ASN A 151 -4.75 -13.35 -10.45
CA ASN A 151 -5.90 -13.72 -9.62
C ASN A 151 -5.44 -14.47 -8.37
N PRO A 152 -6.34 -14.77 -7.41
CA PRO A 152 -5.95 -15.42 -6.16
C PRO A 152 -5.25 -16.76 -6.28
N THR A 153 -5.50 -17.50 -7.35
CA THR A 153 -4.95 -18.84 -7.56
C THR A 153 -3.71 -18.90 -8.46
N THR A 154 -3.33 -17.77 -9.05
CA THR A 154 -2.17 -17.69 -9.96
C THR A 154 -0.93 -17.26 -9.19
N PRO A 155 0.20 -17.97 -9.34
CA PRO A 155 1.46 -17.57 -8.72
C PRO A 155 1.91 -16.18 -9.15
N PRO A 156 2.59 -15.42 -8.25
CA PRO A 156 3.25 -14.18 -8.61
C PRO A 156 4.31 -14.40 -9.69
N VAL A 157 4.39 -13.52 -10.67
CA VAL A 157 5.40 -13.57 -11.74
C VAL A 157 6.14 -12.26 -11.86
N VAL A 158 7.46 -12.33 -12.02
CA VAL A 158 8.29 -11.16 -12.32
C VAL A 158 8.05 -10.75 -13.76
N LEU A 159 7.74 -9.47 -13.98
CA LEU A 159 7.58 -8.92 -15.31
C LEU A 159 8.94 -8.58 -15.93
N PRO A 160 9.13 -8.80 -17.24
CA PRO A 160 10.39 -8.49 -17.93
C PRO A 160 10.66 -6.99 -18.07
N ALA A 161 9.62 -6.17 -17.94
CA ALA A 161 9.72 -4.72 -18.07
C ALA A 161 8.65 -4.03 -17.20
N LYS A 162 8.84 -2.73 -16.99
CA LYS A 162 7.87 -1.88 -16.29
C LYS A 162 6.52 -1.93 -17.03
N PRO A 163 5.43 -2.30 -16.35
CA PRO A 163 4.10 -2.23 -16.95
C PRO A 163 3.68 -0.75 -17.18
N ASP A 164 2.77 -0.55 -18.12
CA ASP A 164 2.27 0.79 -18.44
C ASP A 164 1.25 1.30 -17.39
N ILE A 165 1.63 1.16 -16.14
CA ILE A 165 0.94 1.73 -14.98
C ILE A 165 1.86 2.80 -14.40
N PRO A 166 1.37 4.00 -14.10
CA PRO A 166 2.20 5.03 -13.52
C PRO A 166 2.56 4.66 -12.06
N PHE A 167 3.83 4.27 -11.87
CA PHE A 167 4.44 4.10 -10.55
C PHE A 167 5.25 5.33 -10.14
N ASN A 168 4.90 6.49 -10.66
CA ASN A 168 5.56 7.73 -10.30
C ASN A 168 5.17 8.13 -8.88
N PRO A 169 6.06 8.79 -8.12
CA PRO A 169 5.67 9.38 -6.85
C PRO A 169 4.43 10.27 -7.06
N PRO A 170 3.43 10.14 -6.18
CA PRO A 170 2.28 11.02 -6.24
C PRO A 170 2.71 12.47 -5.96
N PRO A 171 1.90 13.46 -6.32
CA PRO A 171 2.16 14.85 -5.95
C PRO A 171 2.29 14.97 -4.42
N LYS A 172 2.99 16.00 -3.96
CA LYS A 172 3.13 16.30 -2.51
C LYS A 172 1.77 16.64 -1.93
N VAL A 173 1.10 15.64 -1.41
CA VAL A 173 -0.22 15.80 -0.80
C VAL A 173 -0.11 16.60 0.48
N GLY A 174 -0.94 17.58 0.65
CA GLY A 174 -1.02 18.43 1.84
C GLY A 174 -0.04 19.59 1.87
N ALA A 175 1.00 19.60 1.03
CA ALA A 175 1.99 20.67 1.05
C ALA A 175 1.37 22.03 0.67
N ALA A 176 0.57 22.08 -0.39
CA ALA A 176 -0.10 23.30 -0.82
C ALA A 176 -1.23 23.68 0.12
N ALA A 177 -1.98 22.70 0.61
CA ALA A 177 -3.06 22.93 1.57
C ALA A 177 -2.55 23.26 2.97
N ALA A 178 -1.32 22.87 3.27
CA ALA A 178 -0.62 23.25 4.49
C ALA A 178 -0.11 24.71 4.47
N GLY A 179 -0.29 25.36 3.35
CA GLY A 179 0.13 26.74 3.19
C GLY A 179 -0.61 27.71 4.11
N PRO A 180 -0.69 28.97 3.72
CA PRO A 180 -1.10 30.06 4.61
C PRO A 180 -2.49 29.91 5.23
N ALA A 181 -3.30 29.02 4.74
CA ALA A 181 -4.58 28.72 5.35
C ALA A 181 -4.49 28.09 6.75
N GLY A 182 -3.29 27.68 7.16
CA GLY A 182 -3.08 27.09 8.48
C GLY A 182 -4.00 25.90 8.75
N GLY A 183 -4.36 25.19 7.72
CA GLY A 183 -5.19 24.00 7.89
C GLY A 183 -4.50 23.03 8.84
N PRO A 184 -5.28 22.27 9.61
CA PRO A 184 -4.71 21.22 10.46
C PRO A 184 -3.85 20.30 9.62
N GLN A 185 -2.66 20.02 10.10
CA GLN A 185 -1.67 19.18 9.45
C GLN A 185 -1.79 17.75 9.96
#